data_096025bdef604ca2c44622a8d696cd1a
#
_entry.id   096025bdef604ca2c44622a8d696cd1a
#
_cell.length_a   1.000
_cell.length_b   1.000
_cell.length_c   1.000
_cell.angle_alpha   90.00
_cell.angle_beta   90.00
_cell.angle_gamma   90.00
#
_symmetry.space_group_name_H-M   'P 1'
#
loop_
_entity.id
_entity.type
_entity.pdbx_description
1 polymer ?
#
loop_
_entity_poly.entity_id
_entity_poly.type
_entity_poly.pdbx_seq_one_letter_code
_entity_poly.pdbx_strand_id
1 'polypeptide(L)'
;SRIEENLGCSISEYVAEFGLEAFRIEESELLRTIVKEPESVIATGGGTPCADGAMDWMRKHGVVVHLSVPVPELAKRLKGNVANRPLLSKVKPDDFERVIGRHLLVRASCYGNADVKWTDLEYTDDELANRLSSIGWRLREAL
;
A
#
# COMPACT_ATOMS: atom_id res chain seq x y z
N SER A 1 3.82 11.37 7.84
CA SER A 1 2.72 10.38 7.63
C SER A 1 2.17 9.94 8.98
N ARG A 2 0.95 9.42 9.00
CA ARG A 2 0.30 8.99 10.25
C ARG A 2 1.10 7.93 11.02
N ILE A 3 1.79 7.05 10.33
CA ILE A 3 2.66 6.06 10.99
C ILE A 3 3.87 6.75 11.65
N GLU A 4 4.48 7.73 11.03
CA GLU A 4 5.62 8.47 11.60
C GLU A 4 5.20 9.35 12.78
N GLU A 5 4.00 9.91 12.74
CA GLU A 5 3.40 10.62 13.87
C GLU A 5 3.19 9.69 15.07
N ASN A 6 2.74 8.46 14.83
CA ASN A 6 2.56 7.42 15.85
C ASN A 6 3.90 6.93 16.43
N LEU A 7 4.91 6.76 15.56
CA LEU A 7 6.24 6.28 15.95
C LEU A 7 7.12 7.36 16.61
N GLY A 8 6.82 8.64 16.38
CA GLY A 8 7.63 9.77 16.84
C GLY A 8 8.96 9.94 16.11
N CYS A 9 9.20 9.16 15.05
CA CYS A 9 10.41 9.21 14.22
C CYS A 9 10.08 8.82 12.77
N SER A 10 11.05 8.98 11.84
CA SER A 10 10.87 8.53 10.47
C SER A 10 10.83 7.00 10.36
N ILE A 11 10.15 6.49 9.33
CA ILE A 11 10.13 5.04 9.02
C ILE A 11 11.55 4.50 8.86
N SER A 12 12.45 5.27 8.25
CA SER A 12 13.83 4.85 8.02
C SER A 12 14.61 4.71 9.32
N GLU A 13 14.43 5.63 10.26
CA GLU A 13 15.04 5.56 11.59
C GLU A 13 14.50 4.39 12.39
N TYR A 14 13.19 4.22 12.42
CA TYR A 14 12.55 3.10 13.13
C TYR A 14 13.02 1.74 12.60
N VAL A 15 13.04 1.57 11.27
CA VAL A 15 13.51 0.31 10.65
C VAL A 15 15.00 0.08 10.88
N ALA A 16 15.81 1.13 10.94
CA ALA A 16 17.24 1.00 11.23
C ALA A 16 17.51 0.54 12.66
N GLU A 17 16.70 0.98 13.61
CA GLU A 17 16.85 0.68 15.04
C GLU A 17 16.18 -0.64 15.43
N PHE A 18 14.94 -0.88 15.02
CA PHE A 18 14.10 -2.00 15.48
C PHE A 18 13.91 -3.10 14.42
N GLY A 19 14.28 -2.83 13.18
CA GLY A 19 14.12 -3.78 12.08
C GLY A 19 12.77 -3.70 11.38
N LEU A 20 12.70 -4.37 10.22
CA LEU A 20 11.51 -4.34 9.36
C LEU A 20 10.33 -5.10 9.98
N GLU A 21 10.57 -6.19 10.71
CA GLU A 21 9.51 -6.99 11.34
C GLU A 21 8.77 -6.20 12.43
N ALA A 22 9.51 -5.50 13.28
CA ALA A 22 8.91 -4.61 14.28
C ALA A 22 8.05 -3.52 13.62
N PHE A 23 8.57 -2.92 12.54
CA PHE A 23 7.79 -1.94 11.77
C PHE A 23 6.48 -2.51 11.19
N ARG A 24 6.48 -3.78 10.74
CA ARG A 24 5.26 -4.44 10.24
C ARG A 24 4.19 -4.62 11.33
N ILE A 25 4.62 -4.85 12.56
CA ILE A 25 3.70 -4.91 13.71
C ILE A 25 3.02 -3.56 13.90
N GLU A 26 3.81 -2.48 13.94
CA GLU A 26 3.27 -1.10 14.08
C GLU A 26 2.32 -0.72 12.94
N GLU A 27 2.69 -1.05 11.68
CA GLU A 27 1.79 -0.84 10.53
C GLU A 27 0.44 -1.55 10.73
N SER A 28 0.47 -2.80 11.20
CA SER A 28 -0.74 -3.60 11.39
C SER A 28 -1.61 -3.08 12.52
N GLU A 29 -1.01 -2.64 13.62
CA GLU A 29 -1.73 -2.06 14.76
C GLU A 29 -2.37 -0.73 14.39
N LEU A 30 -1.62 0.15 13.73
CA LEU A 30 -2.13 1.43 13.27
C LEU A 30 -3.29 1.25 12.28
N LEU A 31 -3.16 0.33 11.31
CA LEU A 31 -4.22 0.03 10.36
C LEU A 31 -5.53 -0.34 11.05
N ARG A 32 -5.47 -1.18 12.09
CA ARG A 32 -6.65 -1.60 12.88
C ARG A 32 -7.30 -0.45 13.64
N THR A 33 -6.55 0.58 13.95
CA THR A 33 -7.05 1.79 14.62
C THR A 33 -7.70 2.74 13.63
N ILE A 34 -7.04 3.03 12.50
CA ILE A 34 -7.49 4.00 11.50
C ILE A 34 -8.80 3.57 10.81
N VAL A 35 -8.98 2.29 10.56
CA VAL A 35 -10.20 1.78 9.88
C VAL A 35 -11.49 2.07 10.64
N LYS A 36 -11.40 2.39 11.93
CA LYS A 36 -12.57 2.82 12.72
C LYS A 36 -13.04 4.24 12.38
N GLU A 37 -12.27 4.99 11.60
CA GLU A 37 -12.64 6.33 11.16
C GLU A 37 -13.59 6.23 9.96
N PRO A 38 -14.80 6.79 10.03
CA PRO A 38 -15.76 6.74 8.94
C PRO A 38 -15.26 7.55 7.74
N GLU A 39 -15.63 7.10 6.52
CA GLU A 39 -15.43 7.83 5.26
C GLU A 39 -13.97 8.24 4.97
N SER A 40 -13.02 7.38 5.33
CA SER A 40 -11.60 7.62 5.10
C SER A 40 -11.05 6.85 3.89
N VAL A 41 -10.10 7.45 3.18
CA VAL A 41 -9.26 6.78 2.19
C VAL A 41 -7.90 6.53 2.81
N ILE A 42 -7.50 5.25 2.88
CA ILE A 42 -6.26 4.84 3.53
C ILE A 42 -5.25 4.39 2.48
N ALA A 43 -4.16 5.12 2.34
CA ALA A 43 -3.02 4.70 1.53
C ALA A 43 -2.05 3.89 2.40
N THR A 44 -2.00 2.58 2.19
CA THR A 44 -1.13 1.68 2.94
C THR A 44 0.28 1.60 2.36
N GLY A 45 1.25 1.21 3.17
CA GLY A 45 2.54 0.75 2.68
C GLY A 45 2.40 -0.50 1.81
N GLY A 46 3.27 -0.67 0.80
CA GLY A 46 3.17 -1.83 -0.11
C GLY A 46 3.40 -3.20 0.55
N GLY A 47 3.89 -3.27 1.77
CA GLY A 47 4.01 -4.51 2.53
C GLY A 47 2.85 -4.78 3.47
N THR A 48 2.12 -3.75 3.87
CA THR A 48 1.02 -3.83 4.84
C THR A 48 -0.06 -4.85 4.45
N PRO A 49 -0.55 -4.89 3.19
CA PRO A 49 -1.55 -5.89 2.79
C PRO A 49 -1.06 -7.33 2.86
N CYS A 50 0.26 -7.54 2.82
CA CYS A 50 0.87 -8.86 2.81
C CYS A 50 1.32 -9.33 4.20
N ALA A 51 1.06 -8.57 5.24
CA ALA A 51 1.19 -9.04 6.61
C ALA A 51 0.09 -10.08 6.92
N ASP A 52 0.37 -10.97 7.86
CA ASP A 52 -0.54 -12.07 8.18
C ASP A 52 -1.95 -11.58 8.57
N GLY A 53 -2.95 -12.07 7.84
CA GLY A 53 -4.36 -11.70 8.02
C GLY A 53 -4.74 -10.26 7.67
N ALA A 54 -3.79 -9.40 7.24
CA ALA A 54 -4.04 -7.99 6.99
C ALA A 54 -4.99 -7.76 5.79
N MET A 55 -4.81 -8.50 4.71
CA MET A 55 -5.68 -8.38 3.52
C MET A 55 -7.13 -8.73 3.85
N ASP A 56 -7.36 -9.87 4.52
CA ASP A 56 -8.70 -10.30 4.91
C ASP A 56 -9.34 -9.31 5.89
N TRP A 57 -8.53 -8.77 6.79
CA TRP A 57 -9.00 -7.76 7.73
C TRP A 57 -9.40 -6.46 7.01
N MET A 58 -8.60 -5.96 6.06
CA MET A 58 -8.93 -4.78 5.26
C MET A 58 -10.21 -4.97 4.47
N ARG A 59 -10.39 -6.13 3.83
CA ARG A 59 -11.58 -6.46 3.04
C ARG A 59 -12.86 -6.53 3.87
N LYS A 60 -12.76 -6.92 5.14
CA LYS A 60 -13.90 -6.89 6.08
C LYS A 60 -14.32 -5.48 6.49
N HIS A 61 -13.45 -4.50 6.35
CA HIS A 61 -13.70 -3.15 6.87
C HIS A 61 -13.78 -2.07 5.78
N GLY A 62 -13.52 -2.43 4.53
CA GLY A 62 -13.57 -1.49 3.42
C GLY A 62 -13.31 -2.13 2.07
N VAL A 63 -13.28 -1.33 1.02
CA VAL A 63 -12.91 -1.78 -0.33
C VAL A 63 -11.41 -1.68 -0.50
N VAL A 64 -10.77 -2.79 -0.82
CA VAL A 64 -9.32 -2.83 -1.07
C VAL A 64 -9.03 -2.65 -2.55
N VAL A 65 -8.30 -1.60 -2.88
CA VAL A 65 -7.92 -1.27 -4.26
C VAL A 65 -6.42 -1.49 -4.45
N HIS A 66 -6.06 -2.36 -5.38
CA HIS A 66 -4.69 -2.53 -5.84
C HIS A 66 -4.44 -1.65 -7.07
N LEU A 67 -3.62 -0.61 -6.92
CA LEU A 67 -3.13 0.21 -8.02
C LEU A 67 -2.03 -0.55 -8.77
N SER A 68 -2.42 -1.19 -9.87
CA SER A 68 -1.51 -2.06 -10.65
C SER A 68 -0.81 -1.26 -11.75
N VAL A 69 0.28 -0.60 -11.38
CA VAL A 69 1.09 0.21 -12.28
C VAL A 69 2.18 -0.64 -12.93
N PRO A 70 2.45 -0.52 -14.25
CA PRO A 70 3.54 -1.23 -14.92
C PRO A 70 4.91 -0.94 -14.29
N VAL A 71 5.78 -1.96 -14.22
CA VAL A 71 7.11 -1.86 -13.60
C VAL A 71 7.95 -0.70 -14.14
N PRO A 72 8.04 -0.45 -15.47
CA PRO A 72 8.81 0.68 -15.98
C PRO A 72 8.30 2.03 -15.48
N GLU A 73 6.98 2.21 -15.40
CA GLU A 73 6.37 3.43 -14.90
C GLU A 73 6.61 3.60 -13.38
N LEU A 74 6.51 2.51 -12.61
CA LEU A 74 6.88 2.53 -11.19
C LEU A 74 8.35 2.92 -11.00
N ALA A 75 9.26 2.34 -11.79
CA ALA A 75 10.68 2.65 -11.72
C ALA A 75 10.95 4.13 -12.03
N LYS A 76 10.27 4.68 -13.05
CA LYS A 76 10.35 6.11 -13.39
C LYS A 76 9.91 7.02 -12.25
N ARG A 77 8.75 6.73 -11.64
CA ARG A 77 8.21 7.51 -10.51
C ARG A 77 9.09 7.43 -9.27
N LEU A 78 9.71 6.28 -9.05
CA LEU A 78 10.53 6.04 -7.86
C LEU A 78 11.93 6.63 -7.95
N LYS A 79 12.50 6.80 -9.16
CA LYS A 79 13.82 7.44 -9.36
C LYS A 79 13.92 8.84 -8.73
N GLY A 80 12.79 9.57 -8.66
CA GLY A 80 12.74 10.91 -8.06
C GLY A 80 12.54 10.95 -6.54
N ASN A 81 12.26 9.80 -5.86
CA ASN A 81 11.84 9.79 -4.46
C ASN A 81 12.33 8.55 -3.69
N VAL A 82 13.63 8.27 -3.77
CA VAL A 82 14.25 7.08 -3.17
C VAL A 82 14.53 7.25 -1.67
N ALA A 83 14.78 8.49 -1.23
CA ALA A 83 15.24 8.79 0.14
C ALA A 83 14.30 8.25 1.24
N ASN A 84 12.98 8.25 0.98
CA ASN A 84 11.96 7.80 1.94
C ASN A 84 11.57 6.31 1.77
N ARG A 85 12.42 5.51 1.10
CA ARG A 85 12.12 4.10 0.82
C ARG A 85 13.27 3.18 1.21
N PRO A 86 13.29 2.66 2.45
CA PRO A 86 14.39 1.86 2.98
C PRO A 86 14.81 0.69 2.07
N LEU A 87 13.84 0.03 1.43
CA LEU A 87 14.11 -1.12 0.54
C LEU A 87 14.76 -0.74 -0.80
N LEU A 88 14.70 0.52 -1.21
CA LEU A 88 15.26 1.02 -2.47
C LEU A 88 16.46 1.94 -2.29
N SER A 89 16.72 2.42 -1.08
CA SER A 89 17.78 3.41 -0.80
C SER A 89 19.19 2.93 -1.19
N LYS A 90 19.41 1.62 -1.19
CA LYS A 90 20.71 0.99 -1.54
C LYS A 90 20.73 0.41 -2.97
N VAL A 91 19.64 0.56 -3.74
CA VAL A 91 19.51 0.01 -5.09
C VAL A 91 20.02 1.02 -6.12
N LYS A 92 20.84 0.57 -7.06
CA LYS A 92 21.28 1.42 -8.18
C LYS A 92 20.09 1.72 -9.10
N PRO A 93 20.00 2.91 -9.71
CA PRO A 93 18.90 3.29 -10.60
C PRO A 93 18.64 2.31 -11.74
N ASP A 94 19.69 1.71 -12.30
CA ASP A 94 19.61 0.73 -13.40
C ASP A 94 19.01 -0.61 -12.96
N ASP A 95 19.06 -0.92 -11.67
CA ASP A 95 18.50 -2.15 -11.08
C ASP A 95 17.04 -1.97 -10.61
N PHE A 96 16.47 -0.77 -10.67
CA PHE A 96 15.15 -0.49 -10.10
C PHE A 96 14.06 -1.37 -10.68
N GLU A 97 13.98 -1.51 -12.00
CA GLU A 97 12.95 -2.35 -12.62
C GLU A 97 13.05 -3.81 -12.17
N ARG A 98 14.25 -4.34 -12.10
CA ARG A 98 14.50 -5.71 -11.65
C ARG A 98 14.09 -5.91 -10.19
N VAL A 99 14.46 -4.98 -9.32
CA VAL A 99 14.14 -5.06 -7.88
C VAL A 99 12.63 -4.87 -7.63
N ILE A 100 12.01 -3.89 -8.29
CA ILE A 100 10.57 -3.63 -8.20
C ILE A 100 9.78 -4.84 -8.72
N GLY A 101 10.16 -5.38 -9.89
CA GLY A 101 9.53 -6.56 -10.46
C GLY A 101 9.59 -7.77 -9.52
N ARG A 102 10.74 -7.99 -8.86
CA ARG A 102 10.89 -9.04 -7.85
C ARG A 102 9.98 -8.83 -6.64
N HIS A 103 9.89 -7.59 -6.13
CA HIS A 103 8.99 -7.28 -5.01
C HIS A 103 7.52 -7.49 -5.38
N LEU A 104 7.12 -7.10 -6.59
CA LEU A 104 5.75 -7.32 -7.08
C LEU A 104 5.45 -8.81 -7.24
N LEU A 105 6.40 -9.60 -7.75
CA LEU A 105 6.24 -11.06 -7.90
C LEU A 105 6.01 -11.74 -6.54
N VAL A 106 6.80 -11.39 -5.53
CA VAL A 106 6.64 -11.93 -4.17
C VAL A 106 5.28 -11.57 -3.55
N ARG A 107 4.73 -10.41 -3.92
CA ARG A 107 3.45 -9.90 -3.39
C ARG A 107 2.25 -10.20 -4.27
N ALA A 108 2.46 -10.88 -5.42
CA ALA A 108 1.41 -11.10 -6.43
C ALA A 108 0.20 -11.84 -5.85
N SER A 109 0.42 -12.87 -5.03
CA SER A 109 -0.67 -13.63 -4.38
C SER A 109 -1.48 -12.77 -3.42
N CYS A 110 -0.80 -11.97 -2.61
CA CYS A 110 -1.43 -11.05 -1.66
C CYS A 110 -2.23 -9.96 -2.40
N TYR A 111 -1.62 -9.25 -3.34
CA TYR A 111 -2.27 -8.19 -4.10
C TYR A 111 -3.41 -8.69 -5.00
N GLY A 112 -3.34 -9.96 -5.43
CA GLY A 112 -4.41 -10.61 -6.19
C GLY A 112 -5.72 -10.77 -5.43
N ASN A 113 -5.69 -10.68 -4.11
CA ASN A 113 -6.87 -10.76 -3.24
C ASN A 113 -7.56 -9.40 -3.00
N ALA A 114 -7.08 -8.30 -3.60
CA ALA A 114 -7.76 -7.02 -3.54
C ALA A 114 -9.13 -7.10 -4.25
N ASP A 115 -10.12 -6.35 -3.75
CA ASP A 115 -11.47 -6.33 -4.31
C ASP A 115 -11.51 -5.68 -5.69
N VAL A 116 -10.61 -4.72 -5.93
CA VAL A 116 -10.46 -4.00 -7.20
C VAL A 116 -9.00 -3.99 -7.61
N LYS A 117 -8.73 -4.42 -8.84
CA LYS A 117 -7.46 -4.18 -9.51
C LYS A 117 -7.62 -3.00 -10.47
N TRP A 118 -6.93 -1.92 -10.19
CA TRP A 118 -6.94 -0.72 -11.01
C TRP A 118 -5.69 -0.67 -11.90
N THR A 119 -5.88 -0.79 -13.19
CA THR A 119 -4.77 -0.85 -14.18
C THR A 119 -4.69 0.39 -15.04
N ASP A 120 -5.72 1.22 -15.04
CA ASP A 120 -5.83 2.39 -15.90
C ASP A 120 -5.23 3.61 -15.21
N LEU A 121 -4.24 4.21 -15.86
CA LEU A 121 -3.52 5.38 -15.36
C LEU A 121 -4.04 6.69 -15.97
N GLU A 122 -4.99 6.61 -16.89
CA GLU A 122 -5.53 7.75 -17.65
C GLU A 122 -6.86 8.26 -17.09
N TYR A 123 -7.43 7.61 -16.06
CA TYR A 123 -8.66 8.08 -15.42
C TYR A 123 -8.43 9.36 -14.61
N THR A 124 -9.42 10.24 -14.70
CA THR A 124 -9.52 11.39 -13.81
C THR A 124 -9.85 10.94 -12.37
N ASP A 125 -9.53 11.78 -11.40
CA ASP A 125 -9.85 11.52 -9.98
C ASP A 125 -11.36 11.31 -9.78
N ASP A 126 -12.21 12.02 -10.55
CA ASP A 126 -13.66 11.89 -10.51
C ASP A 126 -14.16 10.53 -11.01
N GLU A 127 -13.59 10.01 -12.09
CA GLU A 127 -13.93 8.67 -12.60
C GLU A 127 -13.54 7.58 -11.62
N LEU A 128 -12.37 7.71 -10.99
CA LEU A 128 -11.93 6.80 -9.94
C LEU A 128 -12.89 6.87 -8.74
N ALA A 129 -13.21 8.07 -8.25
CA ALA A 129 -14.11 8.28 -7.13
C ALA A 129 -15.51 7.70 -7.40
N ASN A 130 -16.08 7.96 -8.58
CA ASN A 130 -17.38 7.42 -8.99
C ASN A 130 -17.39 5.88 -9.02
N ARG A 131 -16.34 5.27 -9.57
CA ARG A 131 -16.24 3.81 -9.64
C ARG A 131 -16.05 3.18 -8.25
N LEU A 132 -15.24 3.78 -7.40
CA LEU A 132 -15.06 3.32 -6.02
C LEU A 132 -16.34 3.46 -5.20
N SER A 133 -17.06 4.57 -5.36
CA SER A 133 -18.36 4.79 -4.72
C SER A 133 -19.38 3.72 -5.13
N SER A 134 -19.44 3.38 -6.42
CA SER A 134 -20.36 2.35 -6.92
C SER A 134 -20.08 0.95 -6.36
N ILE A 135 -18.82 0.64 -6.09
CA ILE A 135 -18.40 -0.64 -5.50
C ILE A 135 -18.61 -0.62 -3.98
N GLY A 136 -18.27 0.47 -3.32
CA GLY A 136 -18.45 0.64 -1.87
C GLY A 136 -19.91 0.60 -1.43
N TRP A 137 -20.83 1.14 -2.23
CA TRP A 137 -22.27 1.03 -1.99
C TRP A 137 -22.75 -0.42 -1.99
N ARG A 138 -22.33 -1.21 -2.98
CA ARG A 138 -22.72 -2.63 -3.09
C ARG A 138 -22.23 -3.48 -1.91
N LEU A 139 -21.09 -3.14 -1.32
CA LEU A 139 -20.55 -3.87 -0.16
C LEU A 139 -21.26 -3.51 1.14
N ARG A 140 -21.79 -2.29 1.28
CA ARG A 140 -22.58 -1.89 2.46
C ARG A 140 -23.99 -2.49 2.47
N GLU A 141 -24.56 -2.78 1.30
CA GLU A 141 -25.88 -3.42 1.19
C GLU A 141 -25.83 -4.95 1.36
N ALA A 142 -24.63 -5.54 1.29
CA ALA A 142 -24.44 -6.99 1.41
C ALA A 142 -24.01 -7.45 2.82
N LEU A 143 -23.82 -6.53 3.75
CA LEU A 143 -23.50 -6.78 5.17
C LEU A 143 -24.65 -6.39 6.07
#